data_4d9193db11877efbd6bc206dbf915d56
#
_entry.id   4d9193db11877efbd6bc206dbf915d56
#
_cell.length_a   1.000
_cell.length_b   1.000
_cell.length_c   1.000
_cell.angle_alpha   90.00
_cell.angle_beta   90.00
_cell.angle_gamma   90.00
#
_symmetry.space_group_name_H-M   'P 1'
#
loop_
_entity.id
_entity.type
_entity.pdbx_description
1 polymer ?
#
loop_
_entity_poly.entity_id
_entity_poly.type
_entity_poly.pdbx_seq_one_letter_code
_entity_poly.pdbx_strand_id
1 'polypeptide(L)'
;MKVTQEKLPASQVGLDIEIPADTTKKSYDRVISQYKRSLNIPGFRKGKVPTQVLLNRVGAERIKAAVLEEMIQNSIEQAIQQESIDALGNYGLKDSFEELVERFNPGEALSFSATVDVPPEAKVSNYAGLSITAEEVVYDPAQVDEYLEERRSDEADLVPVEGRPCEAGDTVTADYTGVLVKDGTPEAEPFEGGSAEDFQIELTEGRFIAGFVESIIGMEAGETKTFPVTFPEEYGREELAGQDAQFTIVLKDIKAKELPDLDDDFAQAVSEFDTLAELRASLETEGQEEAKAATKNNIAAAIRKAIVDCIEVELPKTLVDREIEMMLTQTAMQLQQYGIDVRQVYNEQNLPQIRERSRPEATTKLLQDLALREVAKLESIEVTEDELNERVAEVKAQLKDDKEIDPDRLLEYIRDDLTTQKTIDWLQEKATIELVPEGTLTKDEEAEEAEATEEAEEAEAVEAADATVDVTAE
;
A
#
# COMPACT_ATOMS: atom_id res chain seq x y z
N MET A 1 -19.05 -4.42 42.24
CA MET A 1 -18.53 -5.38 41.28
C MET A 1 -17.19 -5.84 41.82
N LYS A 2 -16.87 -7.12 41.74
CA LYS A 2 -15.56 -7.64 42.14
C LYS A 2 -14.83 -8.03 40.85
N VAL A 3 -13.60 -7.58 40.73
CA VAL A 3 -12.76 -7.81 39.56
C VAL A 3 -11.45 -8.45 40.02
N THR A 4 -10.99 -9.45 39.31
CA THR A 4 -9.67 -10.05 39.46
C THR A 4 -8.97 -10.03 38.10
N GLN A 5 -7.73 -9.60 38.06
CA GLN A 5 -6.97 -9.50 36.83
C GLN A 5 -5.80 -10.50 36.81
N GLU A 6 -5.51 -11.04 35.65
CA GLU A 6 -4.38 -11.93 35.39
C GLU A 6 -3.71 -11.54 34.08
N LYS A 7 -2.35 -11.45 34.05
CA LYS A 7 -1.62 -11.27 32.80
C LYS A 7 -1.66 -12.58 31.98
N LEU A 8 -2.01 -12.47 30.72
CA LEU A 8 -2.05 -13.55 29.75
C LEU A 8 -1.00 -13.34 28.65
N PRO A 9 -0.63 -14.40 27.91
CA PRO A 9 0.21 -14.27 26.70
C PRO A 9 -0.41 -13.35 25.65
N ALA A 10 0.37 -12.97 24.63
CA ALA A 10 -0.05 -12.11 23.53
C ALA A 10 -0.54 -10.72 23.98
N SER A 11 0.07 -10.15 25.03
CA SER A 11 -0.25 -8.83 25.60
C SER A 11 -1.74 -8.67 25.92
N GLN A 12 -2.29 -9.67 26.59
CA GLN A 12 -3.67 -9.70 27.06
C GLN A 12 -3.75 -9.67 28.59
N VAL A 13 -4.83 -9.10 29.10
CA VAL A 13 -5.22 -9.18 30.50
C VAL A 13 -6.53 -9.94 30.60
N GLY A 14 -6.51 -11.02 31.36
CA GLY A 14 -7.72 -11.74 31.77
C GLY A 14 -8.43 -11.03 32.90
N LEU A 15 -9.74 -10.88 32.79
CA LEU A 15 -10.60 -10.27 33.80
C LEU A 15 -11.66 -11.26 34.24
N ASP A 16 -11.63 -11.64 35.50
CA ASP A 16 -12.73 -12.38 36.12
C ASP A 16 -13.64 -11.40 36.86
N ILE A 17 -14.85 -11.26 36.36
CA ILE A 17 -15.81 -10.22 36.80
C ILE A 17 -17.00 -10.90 37.47
N GLU A 18 -17.26 -10.53 38.71
CA GLU A 18 -18.44 -10.92 39.47
C GLU A 18 -19.43 -9.77 39.62
N ILE A 19 -20.58 -9.88 38.96
CA ILE A 19 -21.66 -8.91 39.00
C ILE A 19 -22.60 -9.23 40.15
N PRO A 20 -22.84 -8.30 41.10
CA PRO A 20 -23.75 -8.57 42.24
C PRO A 20 -25.20 -8.74 41.79
N ALA A 21 -25.96 -9.50 42.57
CA ALA A 21 -27.39 -9.78 42.38
C ALA A 21 -28.27 -8.52 42.19
N ASP A 22 -27.97 -7.44 42.92
CA ASP A 22 -28.69 -6.18 42.79
C ASP A 22 -28.50 -5.53 41.41
N THR A 23 -27.31 -5.64 40.84
CA THR A 23 -26.98 -5.10 39.53
C THR A 23 -27.64 -5.89 38.40
N THR A 24 -27.64 -7.23 38.50
CA THR A 24 -28.33 -8.10 37.53
C THR A 24 -29.81 -7.83 37.46
N LYS A 25 -30.45 -7.63 38.64
CA LYS A 25 -31.84 -7.25 38.72
C LYS A 25 -32.15 -5.89 38.15
N LYS A 26 -31.36 -4.87 38.48
CA LYS A 26 -31.51 -3.49 37.95
C LYS A 26 -31.38 -3.45 36.45
N SER A 27 -30.39 -4.13 35.87
CA SER A 27 -30.18 -4.20 34.42
C SER A 27 -31.35 -4.89 33.73
N TYR A 28 -31.84 -5.99 34.27
CA TYR A 28 -33.03 -6.67 33.76
C TYR A 28 -34.27 -5.76 33.78
N ASP A 29 -34.55 -5.08 34.88
CA ASP A 29 -35.70 -4.20 35.01
C ASP A 29 -35.60 -2.98 34.08
N ARG A 30 -34.38 -2.49 33.84
CA ARG A 30 -34.09 -1.39 32.88
C ARG A 30 -34.43 -1.81 31.46
N VAL A 31 -33.88 -2.94 30.99
CA VAL A 31 -34.09 -3.45 29.63
C VAL A 31 -35.58 -3.80 29.41
N ILE A 32 -36.25 -4.46 30.39
CA ILE A 32 -37.70 -4.69 30.34
C ILE A 32 -38.47 -3.35 30.16
N SER A 33 -38.08 -2.31 30.90
CA SER A 33 -38.73 -1.00 30.83
C SER A 33 -38.49 -0.33 29.45
N GLN A 34 -37.33 -0.54 28.90
CA GLN A 34 -36.95 -0.02 27.54
C GLN A 34 -37.76 -0.73 26.47
N TYR A 35 -37.87 -2.08 26.48
CA TYR A 35 -38.70 -2.82 25.54
C TYR A 35 -40.19 -2.47 25.67
N LYS A 36 -40.72 -2.23 26.88
CA LYS A 36 -42.10 -1.75 27.08
C LYS A 36 -42.37 -0.41 26.42
N ARG A 37 -41.35 0.48 26.33
CA ARG A 37 -41.48 1.82 25.72
C ARG A 37 -41.26 1.81 24.20
N SER A 38 -40.37 0.96 23.72
CA SER A 38 -40.00 0.90 22.28
C SER A 38 -41.02 0.10 21.47
N LEU A 39 -41.45 -1.06 21.99
CA LEU A 39 -42.33 -1.96 21.25
C LEU A 39 -43.79 -1.52 21.23
N ASN A 40 -44.42 -1.64 20.06
CA ASN A 40 -45.85 -1.44 19.89
C ASN A 40 -46.57 -2.79 19.93
N ILE A 41 -47.18 -3.10 21.08
CA ILE A 41 -47.92 -4.36 21.26
C ILE A 41 -49.44 -4.04 21.15
N PRO A 42 -50.15 -4.70 20.21
CA PRO A 42 -51.58 -4.48 20.01
C PRO A 42 -52.35 -4.73 21.33
N GLY A 43 -53.27 -3.81 21.67
CA GLY A 43 -54.08 -3.88 22.90
C GLY A 43 -53.48 -3.20 24.11
N PHE A 44 -52.24 -2.69 24.05
CA PHE A 44 -51.62 -2.01 25.18
C PHE A 44 -51.00 -0.65 24.75
N ARG A 45 -51.12 0.31 25.68
CA ARG A 45 -50.42 1.61 25.51
C ARG A 45 -48.93 1.43 25.76
N LYS A 46 -48.08 2.06 24.92
CA LYS A 46 -46.62 2.09 25.11
C LYS A 46 -46.21 2.40 26.55
N GLY A 47 -45.33 1.60 27.11
CA GLY A 47 -44.86 1.69 28.49
C GLY A 47 -45.78 1.08 29.56
N LYS A 48 -46.98 0.59 29.19
CA LYS A 48 -47.95 0.00 30.13
C LYS A 48 -48.21 -1.49 29.86
N VAL A 49 -47.38 -2.13 29.09
CA VAL A 49 -47.43 -3.55 28.75
C VAL A 49 -47.03 -4.37 29.98
N PRO A 50 -47.87 -5.38 30.45
CA PRO A 50 -47.47 -6.31 31.49
C PRO A 50 -46.22 -7.10 31.07
N THR A 51 -45.30 -7.34 32.03
CA THR A 51 -44.04 -8.05 31.75
C THR A 51 -44.28 -9.44 31.14
N GLN A 52 -45.30 -10.17 31.63
CA GLN A 52 -45.63 -11.51 31.11
C GLN A 52 -46.02 -11.47 29.62
N VAL A 53 -46.78 -10.48 29.21
CA VAL A 53 -47.17 -10.32 27.80
C VAL A 53 -45.96 -9.97 26.91
N LEU A 54 -45.02 -9.15 27.43
CA LEU A 54 -43.77 -8.83 26.79
C LEU A 54 -42.89 -10.07 26.59
N LEU A 55 -42.70 -10.86 27.65
CA LEU A 55 -41.92 -12.11 27.63
C LEU A 55 -42.50 -13.14 26.65
N ASN A 56 -43.81 -13.28 26.61
CA ASN A 56 -44.47 -14.19 25.66
C ASN A 56 -44.36 -13.74 24.22
N ARG A 57 -44.27 -12.40 23.97
CA ARG A 57 -44.21 -11.84 22.60
C ARG A 57 -42.82 -11.79 22.03
N VAL A 58 -41.84 -11.43 22.85
CA VAL A 58 -40.43 -11.23 22.45
C VAL A 58 -39.61 -12.50 22.63
N GLY A 59 -40.00 -13.34 23.62
CA GLY A 59 -39.22 -14.46 24.08
C GLY A 59 -38.37 -14.11 25.32
N ALA A 60 -38.45 -14.95 26.34
CA ALA A 60 -37.71 -14.74 27.59
C ALA A 60 -36.20 -14.82 27.37
N GLU A 61 -35.73 -15.77 26.57
CA GLU A 61 -34.30 -15.94 26.24
C GLU A 61 -33.74 -14.76 25.48
N ARG A 62 -34.48 -14.24 24.50
CA ARG A 62 -34.05 -13.07 23.72
C ARG A 62 -33.90 -11.81 24.59
N ILE A 63 -34.79 -11.66 25.60
CA ILE A 63 -34.68 -10.57 26.56
C ILE A 63 -33.47 -10.80 27.48
N LYS A 64 -33.26 -12.03 27.96
CA LYS A 64 -32.09 -12.38 28.77
C LYS A 64 -30.77 -12.10 27.99
N ALA A 65 -30.70 -12.48 26.71
CA ALA A 65 -29.56 -12.22 25.87
C ALA A 65 -29.26 -10.70 25.72
N ALA A 66 -30.29 -9.89 25.44
CA ALA A 66 -30.13 -8.44 25.32
C ALA A 66 -29.71 -7.78 26.66
N VAL A 67 -30.19 -8.27 27.80
CA VAL A 67 -29.77 -7.79 29.12
C VAL A 67 -28.31 -8.16 29.38
N LEU A 68 -27.94 -9.38 29.03
CA LEU A 68 -26.60 -9.92 29.28
C LEU A 68 -25.56 -9.17 28.42
N GLU A 69 -25.84 -8.96 27.14
CA GLU A 69 -24.98 -8.23 26.23
C GLU A 69 -24.67 -6.82 26.76
N GLU A 70 -25.70 -6.02 27.08
CA GLU A 70 -25.54 -4.67 27.65
C GLU A 70 -24.81 -4.70 28.99
N MET A 71 -25.09 -5.71 29.83
CA MET A 71 -24.51 -5.81 31.17
C MET A 71 -23.04 -6.24 31.11
N ILE A 72 -22.66 -7.17 30.27
CA ILE A 72 -21.27 -7.58 30.06
C ILE A 72 -20.44 -6.42 29.56
N GLN A 73 -20.89 -5.74 28.50
CA GLN A 73 -20.20 -4.59 27.95
C GLN A 73 -19.93 -3.53 29.02
N ASN A 74 -20.97 -3.09 29.71
CA ASN A 74 -20.81 -2.07 30.76
C ASN A 74 -19.91 -2.55 31.93
N SER A 75 -19.93 -3.86 32.24
CA SER A 75 -19.11 -4.39 33.32
C SER A 75 -17.66 -4.50 32.96
N ILE A 76 -17.33 -4.82 31.70
CA ILE A 76 -15.95 -4.81 31.21
C ILE A 76 -15.41 -3.38 31.19
N GLU A 77 -16.17 -2.41 30.67
CA GLU A 77 -15.76 -1.00 30.68
C GLU A 77 -15.50 -0.47 32.11
N GLN A 78 -16.37 -0.81 33.06
CA GLN A 78 -16.16 -0.46 34.46
C GLN A 78 -14.96 -1.17 35.09
N ALA A 79 -14.70 -2.43 34.72
CA ALA A 79 -13.55 -3.17 35.20
C ALA A 79 -12.24 -2.57 34.71
N ILE A 80 -12.18 -2.20 33.43
CA ILE A 80 -11.04 -1.50 32.79
C ILE A 80 -10.74 -0.20 33.53
N GLN A 81 -11.77 0.62 33.80
CA GLN A 81 -11.62 1.88 34.55
C GLN A 81 -11.20 1.67 36.00
N GLN A 82 -11.80 0.67 36.70
CA GLN A 82 -11.52 0.38 38.11
C GLN A 82 -10.07 -0.07 38.31
N GLU A 83 -9.57 -0.93 37.42
CA GLU A 83 -8.22 -1.49 37.49
C GLU A 83 -7.18 -0.64 36.75
N SER A 84 -7.61 0.52 36.17
CA SER A 84 -6.75 1.45 35.40
C SER A 84 -5.97 0.72 34.28
N ILE A 85 -6.66 -0.16 33.54
CA ILE A 85 -6.05 -0.91 32.43
C ILE A 85 -6.02 -0.03 31.21
N ASP A 86 -4.86 0.11 30.59
CA ASP A 86 -4.71 0.76 29.28
C ASP A 86 -5.16 -0.23 28.18
N ALA A 87 -6.46 -0.17 27.86
CA ALA A 87 -7.08 -1.10 26.95
C ALA A 87 -7.03 -0.60 25.50
N LEU A 88 -6.64 -1.48 24.57
CA LEU A 88 -6.63 -1.19 23.13
C LEU A 88 -8.04 -1.18 22.50
N GLY A 89 -9.08 -1.34 23.30
CA GLY A 89 -10.48 -1.20 22.88
C GLY A 89 -11.11 -2.48 22.31
N ASN A 90 -10.39 -3.58 22.27
CA ASN A 90 -10.95 -4.89 21.95
C ASN A 90 -11.04 -5.75 23.21
N TYR A 91 -12.16 -6.44 23.38
CA TYR A 91 -12.34 -7.41 24.45
C TYR A 91 -13.07 -8.64 23.94
N GLY A 92 -12.65 -9.79 24.42
CA GLY A 92 -13.24 -11.08 24.11
C GLY A 92 -13.87 -11.69 25.35
N LEU A 93 -14.96 -12.46 25.17
CA LEU A 93 -15.47 -13.34 26.21
C LEU A 93 -14.74 -14.68 26.15
N LYS A 94 -14.26 -15.18 27.29
CA LYS A 94 -13.76 -16.57 27.41
C LYS A 94 -14.89 -17.56 27.52
N ASP A 95 -15.96 -17.19 28.23
CA ASP A 95 -17.14 -17.99 28.40
C ASP A 95 -18.02 -17.93 27.15
N SER A 96 -18.71 -19.05 26.84
CA SER A 96 -19.72 -19.03 25.78
C SER A 96 -20.89 -18.14 26.17
N PHE A 97 -21.27 -17.22 25.26
CA PHE A 97 -22.40 -16.32 25.49
C PHE A 97 -23.71 -17.09 25.72
N GLU A 98 -23.91 -18.22 25.06
CA GLU A 98 -25.06 -19.08 25.19
C GLU A 98 -25.14 -19.69 26.59
N GLU A 99 -24.02 -20.21 27.11
CA GLU A 99 -23.92 -20.73 28.48
C GLU A 99 -24.20 -19.65 29.53
N LEU A 100 -23.73 -18.41 29.28
CA LEU A 100 -24.01 -17.28 30.16
C LEU A 100 -25.50 -16.91 30.15
N VAL A 101 -26.19 -16.98 29.00
CA VAL A 101 -27.65 -16.75 28.89
C VAL A 101 -28.43 -17.81 29.68
N GLU A 102 -28.01 -19.05 29.62
CA GLU A 102 -28.64 -20.13 30.41
C GLU A 102 -28.46 -19.97 31.93
N ARG A 103 -27.23 -19.61 32.34
CA ARG A 103 -26.87 -19.38 33.75
C ARG A 103 -27.44 -18.07 34.30
N PHE A 104 -27.82 -17.12 33.45
CA PHE A 104 -28.30 -15.81 33.88
C PHE A 104 -29.70 -15.87 34.48
N ASN A 105 -29.78 -15.55 35.79
CA ASN A 105 -31.04 -15.36 36.51
C ASN A 105 -31.08 -13.96 37.14
N PRO A 106 -32.08 -13.13 36.80
CA PRO A 106 -32.21 -11.78 37.36
C PRO A 106 -32.36 -11.82 38.89
N GLY A 107 -31.46 -11.13 39.59
CA GLY A 107 -31.42 -11.14 41.07
C GLY A 107 -30.49 -12.20 41.68
N GLU A 108 -29.72 -12.90 40.87
CA GLU A 108 -28.61 -13.76 41.30
C GLU A 108 -27.29 -13.13 40.82
N ALA A 109 -26.19 -13.39 41.53
CA ALA A 109 -24.87 -12.94 41.10
C ALA A 109 -24.45 -13.71 39.83
N LEU A 110 -23.77 -13.02 38.90
CA LEU A 110 -23.25 -13.63 37.69
C LEU A 110 -21.74 -13.40 37.62
N SER A 111 -20.97 -14.46 37.39
CA SER A 111 -19.54 -14.38 37.14
C SER A 111 -19.25 -14.80 35.70
N PHE A 112 -18.34 -14.07 35.04
CA PHE A 112 -17.85 -14.38 33.71
C PHE A 112 -16.39 -13.91 33.57
N SER A 113 -15.69 -14.50 32.60
CA SER A 113 -14.31 -14.17 32.29
C SER A 113 -14.23 -13.49 30.92
N ALA A 114 -13.44 -12.41 30.84
CA ALA A 114 -13.17 -11.68 29.64
C ALA A 114 -11.66 -11.50 29.43
N THR A 115 -11.26 -11.26 28.21
CA THR A 115 -9.88 -10.87 27.85
C THR A 115 -9.88 -9.48 27.24
N VAL A 116 -8.87 -8.70 27.58
CA VAL A 116 -8.68 -7.33 27.06
C VAL A 116 -7.28 -7.21 26.52
N ASP A 117 -7.13 -6.73 25.30
CA ASP A 117 -5.84 -6.46 24.68
C ASP A 117 -5.27 -5.17 25.26
N VAL A 118 -3.99 -5.21 25.65
CA VAL A 118 -3.24 -4.08 26.20
C VAL A 118 -2.01 -3.80 25.35
N PRO A 119 -1.42 -2.57 25.41
CA PRO A 119 -0.19 -2.27 24.73
C PRO A 119 0.91 -3.27 25.10
N PRO A 120 1.65 -3.78 24.11
CA PRO A 120 2.69 -4.76 24.34
C PRO A 120 3.90 -4.13 25.06
N GLU A 121 4.49 -4.89 26.00
CA GLU A 121 5.75 -4.53 26.63
C GLU A 121 6.90 -5.02 25.71
N ALA A 122 7.46 -4.12 24.91
CA ALA A 122 8.58 -4.42 24.03
C ALA A 122 9.90 -4.41 24.81
N LYS A 123 10.79 -5.34 24.50
CA LYS A 123 12.18 -5.36 24.98
C LYS A 123 13.12 -5.41 23.80
N VAL A 124 14.00 -4.43 23.69
CA VAL A 124 14.99 -4.38 22.63
C VAL A 124 16.38 -4.65 23.21
N SER A 125 17.12 -5.54 22.57
CA SER A 125 18.47 -5.92 22.97
C SER A 125 19.40 -5.94 21.75
N ASN A 126 20.69 -5.69 21.94
CA ASN A 126 21.73 -5.74 20.89
C ASN A 126 21.51 -4.79 19.69
N TYR A 127 20.76 -3.70 19.86
CA TYR A 127 20.48 -2.73 18.81
C TYR A 127 21.66 -1.76 18.54
N ALA A 128 22.59 -1.61 19.48
CA ALA A 128 23.77 -0.81 19.27
C ALA A 128 24.85 -1.63 18.55
N GLY A 129 25.31 -1.18 17.39
CA GLY A 129 26.29 -1.86 16.56
C GLY A 129 25.72 -2.91 15.62
N LEU A 130 24.53 -2.67 15.11
CA LEU A 130 23.93 -3.46 14.02
C LEU A 130 24.89 -3.58 12.84
N SER A 131 25.00 -4.77 12.26
CA SER A 131 25.70 -4.99 11.00
C SER A 131 24.67 -5.09 9.91
N ILE A 132 24.71 -4.16 8.96
CA ILE A 132 23.71 -4.07 7.87
C ILE A 132 24.40 -3.95 6.52
N THR A 133 23.76 -4.49 5.51
CA THR A 133 24.14 -4.30 4.10
C THR A 133 23.08 -3.45 3.44
N ALA A 134 23.50 -2.42 2.70
CA ALA A 134 22.59 -1.53 1.97
C ALA A 134 23.14 -1.22 0.59
N GLU A 135 22.28 -0.97 -0.37
CA GLU A 135 22.68 -0.58 -1.73
C GLU A 135 23.06 0.89 -1.78
N GLU A 136 24.22 1.16 -2.40
CA GLU A 136 24.69 2.51 -2.69
C GLU A 136 24.19 2.93 -4.07
N VAL A 137 23.44 4.02 -4.13
CA VAL A 137 23.08 4.67 -5.37
C VAL A 137 24.15 5.69 -5.73
N VAL A 138 24.85 5.44 -6.82
CA VAL A 138 25.94 6.30 -7.29
C VAL A 138 25.41 7.21 -8.38
N TYR A 139 25.62 8.52 -8.21
CA TYR A 139 25.27 9.48 -9.24
C TYR A 139 26.07 9.22 -10.55
N ASP A 140 25.36 9.09 -11.67
CA ASP A 140 25.95 8.97 -13.00
C ASP A 140 25.94 10.33 -13.71
N PRO A 141 27.10 10.93 -14.00
CA PRO A 141 27.18 12.19 -14.74
C PRO A 141 26.55 12.14 -16.14
N ALA A 142 26.43 10.95 -16.75
CA ALA A 142 25.80 10.80 -18.06
C ALA A 142 24.32 11.18 -18.06
N GLN A 143 23.64 11.06 -16.91
CA GLN A 143 22.21 11.43 -16.76
C GLN A 143 21.95 12.91 -17.08
N VAL A 144 22.90 13.81 -16.78
CA VAL A 144 22.76 15.22 -17.12
C VAL A 144 22.81 15.44 -18.62
N ASP A 145 23.71 14.73 -19.30
CA ASP A 145 23.82 14.84 -20.77
C ASP A 145 22.58 14.23 -21.44
N GLU A 146 22.07 13.10 -20.94
CA GLU A 146 20.83 12.48 -21.42
C GLU A 146 19.63 13.41 -21.22
N TYR A 147 19.48 14.00 -20.04
CA TYR A 147 18.42 14.98 -19.76
C TYR A 147 18.48 16.19 -20.69
N LEU A 148 19.69 16.74 -20.92
CA LEU A 148 19.86 17.89 -21.81
C LEU A 148 19.57 17.53 -23.27
N GLU A 149 19.93 16.34 -23.73
CA GLU A 149 19.62 15.89 -25.11
C GLU A 149 18.10 15.58 -25.25
N GLU A 150 17.44 15.06 -24.23
CA GLU A 150 15.99 14.89 -24.24
C GLU A 150 15.28 16.26 -24.36
N ARG A 151 15.66 17.24 -23.52
CA ARG A 151 15.11 18.60 -23.57
C ARG A 151 15.42 19.28 -24.87
N ARG A 152 16.62 19.07 -25.41
CA ARG A 152 17.04 19.58 -26.73
C ARG A 152 16.17 19.01 -27.85
N SER A 153 15.81 17.74 -27.73
CA SER A 153 14.92 17.08 -28.66
C SER A 153 13.48 17.60 -28.56
N ASP A 154 13.01 17.95 -27.36
CA ASP A 154 11.67 18.51 -27.14
C ASP A 154 11.53 19.92 -27.72
N GLU A 155 12.59 20.73 -27.61
CA GLU A 155 12.66 22.13 -28.12
C GLU A 155 13.09 22.22 -29.61
N ALA A 156 13.20 21.08 -30.30
CA ALA A 156 13.64 21.10 -31.70
C ALA A 156 12.61 21.70 -32.64
N ASP A 157 13.08 22.55 -33.55
CA ASP A 157 12.27 23.10 -34.61
C ASP A 157 12.05 22.07 -35.73
N LEU A 158 10.81 21.98 -36.20
CA LEU A 158 10.42 21.11 -37.31
C LEU A 158 10.51 21.92 -38.64
N VAL A 159 11.61 21.76 -39.35
CA VAL A 159 11.87 22.46 -40.61
C VAL A 159 11.43 21.60 -41.80
N PRO A 160 10.55 22.10 -42.71
CA PRO A 160 10.15 21.36 -43.90
C PRO A 160 11.36 21.01 -44.80
N VAL A 161 11.39 19.74 -45.24
CA VAL A 161 12.45 19.23 -46.11
C VAL A 161 11.89 18.96 -47.50
N GLU A 162 12.51 19.57 -48.51
CA GLU A 162 12.19 19.34 -49.92
C GLU A 162 13.37 18.70 -50.64
N GLY A 163 13.08 17.71 -51.49
CA GLY A 163 14.07 17.19 -52.45
C GLY A 163 15.01 16.09 -51.91
N ARG A 164 14.77 15.55 -50.73
CA ARG A 164 15.39 14.33 -50.24
C ARG A 164 14.38 13.35 -49.67
N PRO A 165 14.64 12.04 -49.67
CA PRO A 165 13.84 11.09 -48.93
C PRO A 165 13.96 11.33 -47.41
N CYS A 166 12.98 10.81 -46.66
CA CYS A 166 12.99 10.89 -45.19
C CYS A 166 14.11 10.01 -44.61
N GLU A 167 14.73 10.50 -43.55
CA GLU A 167 15.80 9.84 -42.80
C GLU A 167 15.40 9.54 -41.37
N ALA A 168 16.16 8.72 -40.66
CA ALA A 168 15.95 8.48 -39.24
C ALA A 168 16.08 9.82 -38.46
N GLY A 169 15.14 10.07 -37.54
CA GLY A 169 15.05 11.33 -36.77
C GLY A 169 14.18 12.39 -37.41
N ASP A 170 13.75 12.27 -38.69
CA ASP A 170 12.76 13.16 -39.27
C ASP A 170 11.36 12.91 -38.68
N THR A 171 10.53 13.95 -38.66
CA THR A 171 9.12 13.87 -38.40
C THR A 171 8.34 13.96 -39.71
N VAL A 172 7.57 12.90 -39.99
CA VAL A 172 6.77 12.84 -41.22
C VAL A 172 5.28 12.97 -40.93
N THR A 173 4.56 13.64 -41.84
CA THR A 173 3.08 13.64 -41.80
C THR A 173 2.61 12.66 -42.85
N ALA A 174 1.84 11.63 -42.42
CA ALA A 174 1.38 10.56 -43.29
C ALA A 174 -0.06 10.16 -42.99
N ASP A 175 -0.73 9.65 -44.02
CA ASP A 175 -1.93 8.84 -43.85
C ASP A 175 -1.53 7.38 -43.83
N TYR A 176 -2.05 6.62 -42.89
CA TYR A 176 -1.80 5.18 -42.86
C TYR A 176 -3.07 4.38 -42.71
N THR A 177 -3.04 3.18 -43.27
CA THR A 177 -4.09 2.18 -43.14
C THR A 177 -3.45 0.82 -42.92
N GLY A 178 -3.77 0.19 -41.80
CA GLY A 178 -3.32 -1.15 -41.41
C GLY A 178 -4.48 -2.12 -41.43
N VAL A 179 -4.27 -3.27 -42.08
CA VAL A 179 -5.21 -4.39 -42.15
C VAL A 179 -4.52 -5.66 -41.63
N LEU A 180 -5.25 -6.53 -40.97
CA LEU A 180 -4.71 -7.82 -40.54
C LEU A 180 -4.57 -8.77 -41.73
N VAL A 181 -3.59 -9.65 -41.66
CA VAL A 181 -3.33 -10.67 -42.68
C VAL A 181 -3.70 -12.04 -42.10
N LYS A 182 -4.80 -12.64 -42.59
CA LYS A 182 -5.23 -13.98 -42.22
C LYS A 182 -5.01 -14.95 -43.37
N ASP A 183 -4.34 -16.06 -43.06
CA ASP A 183 -4.00 -17.10 -44.07
C ASP A 183 -3.29 -16.56 -45.33
N GLY A 184 -2.42 -15.53 -45.12
CA GLY A 184 -1.68 -14.86 -46.20
C GLY A 184 -2.51 -13.91 -47.07
N THR A 185 -3.75 -13.57 -46.63
CA THR A 185 -4.63 -12.63 -47.35
C THR A 185 -4.95 -11.47 -46.45
N PRO A 186 -4.73 -10.19 -46.89
CA PRO A 186 -5.13 -9.01 -46.15
C PRO A 186 -6.65 -8.93 -46.02
N GLU A 187 -7.12 -8.55 -44.85
CA GLU A 187 -8.55 -8.28 -44.62
C GLU A 187 -9.01 -7.02 -45.38
N ALA A 188 -10.31 -6.94 -45.69
CA ALA A 188 -10.85 -5.85 -46.48
C ALA A 188 -11.03 -4.54 -45.67
N GLU A 189 -11.11 -4.64 -44.34
CA GLU A 189 -11.36 -3.51 -43.46
C GLU A 189 -10.17 -3.33 -42.50
N PRO A 190 -9.77 -2.08 -42.18
CA PRO A 190 -8.73 -1.83 -41.22
C PRO A 190 -9.19 -2.26 -39.81
N PHE A 191 -8.26 -2.74 -39.00
CA PHE A 191 -8.54 -3.02 -37.58
C PHE A 191 -8.78 -1.72 -36.80
N GLU A 192 -9.42 -1.82 -35.64
CA GLU A 192 -9.75 -0.64 -34.81
C GLU A 192 -8.50 0.12 -34.40
N GLY A 193 -8.40 1.41 -34.80
CA GLY A 193 -7.22 2.23 -34.63
C GLY A 193 -6.12 1.99 -35.67
N GLY A 194 -6.36 1.12 -36.67
CA GLY A 194 -5.42 0.83 -37.76
C GLY A 194 -5.33 1.89 -38.85
N SER A 195 -6.13 2.98 -38.80
CA SER A 195 -6.07 4.03 -39.81
C SER A 195 -6.11 5.41 -39.20
N ALA A 196 -5.33 6.33 -39.74
CA ALA A 196 -5.37 7.77 -39.44
C ALA A 196 -4.97 8.59 -40.66
N GLU A 197 -5.49 9.82 -40.72
CA GLU A 197 -5.10 10.84 -41.69
C GLU A 197 -4.32 11.95 -41.01
N ASP A 198 -3.36 12.55 -41.74
CA ASP A 198 -2.48 13.65 -41.27
C ASP A 198 -1.76 13.32 -39.94
N PHE A 199 -1.41 12.06 -39.74
CA PHE A 199 -0.75 11.61 -38.52
C PHE A 199 0.74 11.95 -38.55
N GLN A 200 1.25 12.53 -37.47
CA GLN A 200 2.67 12.85 -37.33
C GLN A 200 3.41 11.64 -36.75
N ILE A 201 4.41 11.19 -37.47
CA ILE A 201 5.25 10.04 -37.12
C ILE A 201 6.69 10.56 -37.01
N GLU A 202 7.26 10.48 -35.82
CA GLU A 202 8.70 10.66 -35.61
C GLU A 202 9.43 9.36 -35.96
N LEU A 203 10.37 9.42 -36.87
CA LEU A 203 11.10 8.26 -37.37
C LEU A 203 12.23 7.83 -36.41
N THR A 204 11.86 7.52 -35.15
CA THR A 204 12.76 7.10 -34.09
C THR A 204 12.48 5.63 -33.74
N GLU A 205 13.53 4.85 -33.53
CA GLU A 205 13.40 3.44 -33.11
C GLU A 205 12.71 3.33 -31.73
N GLY A 206 11.92 2.27 -31.55
CA GLY A 206 11.29 1.91 -30.27
C GLY A 206 9.95 2.58 -29.98
N ARG A 207 9.52 3.60 -30.73
CA ARG A 207 8.20 4.25 -30.56
C ARG A 207 7.04 3.52 -31.24
N PHE A 208 7.34 2.77 -32.29
CA PHE A 208 6.39 2.00 -33.08
C PHE A 208 6.80 0.52 -33.13
N ILE A 209 5.90 -0.32 -33.61
CA ILE A 209 6.19 -1.74 -33.82
C ILE A 209 7.38 -1.93 -34.78
N ALA A 210 8.19 -2.93 -34.50
CA ALA A 210 9.39 -3.20 -35.30
C ALA A 210 9.05 -3.41 -36.77
N GLY A 211 9.88 -2.82 -37.67
CA GLY A 211 9.65 -2.86 -39.11
C GLY A 211 8.76 -1.75 -39.66
N PHE A 212 8.05 -1.00 -38.79
CA PHE A 212 7.17 0.09 -39.23
C PHE A 212 7.97 1.33 -39.64
N VAL A 213 8.81 1.86 -38.73
CA VAL A 213 9.65 3.04 -38.98
C VAL A 213 10.66 2.78 -40.06
N GLU A 214 11.33 1.62 -40.02
CA GLU A 214 12.34 1.21 -41.01
C GLU A 214 11.76 1.12 -42.42
N SER A 215 10.47 0.76 -42.52
CA SER A 215 9.81 0.70 -43.81
C SER A 215 9.48 2.07 -44.39
N ILE A 216 9.34 3.10 -43.57
CA ILE A 216 9.07 4.49 -43.99
C ILE A 216 10.36 5.17 -44.39
N ILE A 217 11.46 4.95 -43.68
CA ILE A 217 12.75 5.54 -43.98
C ILE A 217 13.11 5.30 -45.46
N GLY A 218 13.50 6.36 -46.12
CA GLY A 218 13.85 6.37 -47.54
C GLY A 218 12.69 6.67 -48.49
N MET A 219 11.47 6.92 -47.99
CA MET A 219 10.35 7.40 -48.83
C MET A 219 10.44 8.89 -49.15
N GLU A 220 9.92 9.27 -50.31
CA GLU A 220 9.79 10.69 -50.72
C GLU A 220 8.38 11.22 -50.39
N ALA A 221 8.27 12.51 -50.25
CA ALA A 221 6.99 13.18 -50.08
C ALA A 221 6.06 12.90 -51.29
N GLY A 222 4.82 12.47 -51.04
CA GLY A 222 3.85 12.03 -52.03
C GLY A 222 3.93 10.55 -52.40
N GLU A 223 4.88 9.79 -51.86
CA GLU A 223 5.02 8.37 -52.14
C GLU A 223 4.02 7.55 -51.32
N THR A 224 3.53 6.46 -51.92
CA THR A 224 2.71 5.46 -51.25
C THR A 224 3.45 4.12 -51.19
N LYS A 225 3.55 3.54 -50.00
CA LYS A 225 4.24 2.28 -49.79
C LYS A 225 3.38 1.32 -48.96
N THR A 226 3.36 0.06 -49.36
CA THR A 226 2.68 -1.00 -48.62
C THR A 226 3.73 -2.04 -48.17
N PHE A 227 3.70 -2.36 -46.88
CA PHE A 227 4.67 -3.29 -46.28
C PHE A 227 4.04 -4.14 -45.17
N PRO A 228 4.52 -5.36 -44.92
CA PRO A 228 4.08 -6.19 -43.85
C PRO A 228 4.80 -5.83 -42.54
N VAL A 229 4.10 -6.00 -41.42
CA VAL A 229 4.65 -5.88 -40.07
C VAL A 229 3.99 -6.93 -39.17
N THR A 230 4.73 -7.52 -38.23
CA THR A 230 4.22 -8.46 -37.27
C THR A 230 4.14 -7.81 -35.89
N PHE A 231 3.00 -7.87 -35.23
CA PHE A 231 2.86 -7.37 -33.87
C PHE A 231 3.64 -8.28 -32.89
N PRO A 232 4.28 -7.71 -31.86
CA PRO A 232 4.93 -8.50 -30.80
C PRO A 232 3.91 -9.42 -30.08
N GLU A 233 4.40 -10.54 -29.53
CA GLU A 233 3.55 -11.46 -28.74
C GLU A 233 3.02 -10.82 -27.46
N GLU A 234 3.76 -9.87 -26.86
CA GLU A 234 3.39 -9.10 -25.66
C GLU A 234 2.77 -7.74 -26.01
N TYR A 235 1.99 -7.65 -27.07
CA TYR A 235 1.34 -6.38 -27.42
C TYR A 235 0.14 -6.10 -26.51
N GLY A 236 -0.01 -4.87 -26.03
CA GLY A 236 -1.01 -4.45 -25.05
C GLY A 236 -2.49 -4.69 -25.46
N ARG A 237 -2.75 -5.09 -26.71
CA ARG A 237 -4.07 -5.54 -27.21
C ARG A 237 -3.97 -7.00 -27.60
N GLU A 238 -4.54 -7.87 -26.80
CA GLU A 238 -4.53 -9.34 -27.00
C GLU A 238 -5.02 -9.76 -28.41
N GLU A 239 -5.95 -9.00 -29.00
CA GLU A 239 -6.50 -9.26 -30.34
C GLU A 239 -5.48 -9.07 -31.47
N LEU A 240 -4.43 -8.29 -31.25
CA LEU A 240 -3.38 -7.96 -32.22
C LEU A 240 -2.07 -8.69 -31.94
N ALA A 241 -1.86 -9.18 -30.71
CA ALA A 241 -0.64 -9.83 -30.28
C ALA A 241 -0.26 -11.00 -31.21
N GLY A 242 0.98 -11.00 -31.73
CA GLY A 242 1.50 -12.03 -32.63
C GLY A 242 0.86 -12.07 -34.03
N GLN A 243 -0.04 -11.12 -34.37
CA GLN A 243 -0.71 -11.10 -35.67
C GLN A 243 0.13 -10.40 -36.74
N ASP A 244 0.04 -10.92 -37.97
CA ASP A 244 0.61 -10.24 -39.13
C ASP A 244 -0.34 -9.18 -39.63
N ALA A 245 0.18 -8.00 -39.91
CA ALA A 245 -0.55 -6.87 -40.48
C ALA A 245 0.13 -6.32 -41.73
N GLN A 246 -0.65 -5.73 -42.61
CA GLN A 246 -0.16 -5.01 -43.76
C GLN A 246 -0.52 -3.55 -43.64
N PHE A 247 0.49 -2.68 -43.63
CA PHE A 247 0.30 -1.23 -43.60
C PHE A 247 0.50 -0.63 -44.98
N THR A 248 -0.40 0.28 -45.32
CA THR A 248 -0.26 1.16 -46.49
C THR A 248 -0.12 2.59 -45.97
N ILE A 249 0.97 3.24 -46.31
CA ILE A 249 1.29 4.61 -45.90
C ILE A 249 1.38 5.50 -47.11
N VAL A 250 0.78 6.70 -47.01
CA VAL A 250 0.92 7.80 -47.94
C VAL A 250 1.67 8.94 -47.26
N LEU A 251 2.93 9.15 -47.63
CA LEU A 251 3.74 10.21 -47.04
C LEU A 251 3.35 11.56 -47.63
N LYS A 252 2.92 12.50 -46.81
CA LYS A 252 2.48 13.84 -47.27
C LYS A 252 3.59 14.88 -47.16
N ASP A 253 4.24 14.93 -46.02
CA ASP A 253 5.22 15.96 -45.70
C ASP A 253 6.37 15.37 -44.87
N ILE A 254 7.58 15.94 -45.07
CA ILE A 254 8.78 15.56 -44.33
C ILE A 254 9.32 16.83 -43.66
N LYS A 255 9.55 16.72 -42.35
CA LYS A 255 10.17 17.76 -41.55
C LYS A 255 11.42 17.21 -40.86
N ALA A 256 12.55 17.88 -41.07
CA ALA A 256 13.74 17.56 -40.30
C ALA A 256 13.64 18.20 -38.92
N LYS A 257 14.07 17.46 -37.92
CA LYS A 257 14.19 17.94 -36.55
C LYS A 257 15.51 18.70 -36.41
N GLU A 258 15.46 20.03 -36.40
CA GLU A 258 16.62 20.89 -36.22
C GLU A 258 16.79 21.15 -34.73
N LEU A 259 17.80 20.50 -34.13
CA LEU A 259 18.10 20.62 -32.72
C LEU A 259 18.74 21.96 -32.40
N PRO A 260 18.30 22.71 -31.39
CA PRO A 260 18.96 23.95 -30.97
C PRO A 260 20.38 23.66 -30.48
N ASP A 261 21.28 24.63 -30.57
CA ASP A 261 22.62 24.49 -29.97
C ASP A 261 22.52 24.46 -28.44
N LEU A 262 23.40 23.65 -27.80
CA LEU A 262 23.53 23.64 -26.35
C LEU A 262 24.34 24.86 -25.88
N ASP A 263 23.66 25.98 -25.72
CA ASP A 263 24.24 27.26 -25.31
C ASP A 263 23.42 27.95 -24.21
N ASP A 264 23.73 29.18 -23.90
CA ASP A 264 23.05 29.93 -22.85
C ASP A 264 21.61 30.30 -23.24
N ASP A 265 21.32 30.48 -24.55
CA ASP A 265 19.96 30.74 -25.03
C ASP A 265 19.06 29.50 -24.83
N PHE A 266 19.61 28.32 -25.07
CA PHE A 266 18.93 27.05 -24.74
C PHE A 266 18.63 26.90 -23.24
N ALA A 267 19.62 27.21 -22.39
CA ALA A 267 19.41 27.13 -20.94
C ALA A 267 18.28 28.04 -20.45
N GLN A 268 18.20 29.27 -21.00
CA GLN A 268 17.11 30.21 -20.69
C GLN A 268 15.75 29.77 -21.24
N ALA A 269 15.71 28.99 -22.31
CA ALA A 269 14.47 28.49 -22.89
C ALA A 269 13.86 27.34 -22.06
N VAL A 270 14.71 26.47 -21.51
CA VAL A 270 14.27 25.23 -20.82
C VAL A 270 14.28 25.32 -19.30
N SER A 271 14.83 26.40 -18.71
CA SER A 271 15.01 26.54 -17.26
C SER A 271 14.97 27.99 -16.79
N GLU A 272 15.13 28.20 -15.48
CA GLU A 272 15.24 29.51 -14.85
C GLU A 272 16.70 30.05 -14.81
N PHE A 273 17.67 29.29 -15.36
CA PHE A 273 19.08 29.65 -15.34
C PHE A 273 19.48 30.51 -16.55
N ASP A 274 20.41 31.46 -16.31
CA ASP A 274 20.88 32.36 -17.34
C ASP A 274 21.95 31.73 -18.26
N THR A 275 22.64 30.69 -17.80
CA THR A 275 23.73 30.02 -18.53
C THR A 275 23.62 28.50 -18.49
N LEU A 276 24.10 27.84 -19.55
CA LEU A 276 24.18 26.38 -19.63
C LEU A 276 25.05 25.78 -18.48
N ALA A 277 26.08 26.50 -18.08
CA ALA A 277 26.96 26.07 -16.98
C ALA A 277 26.23 26.05 -15.64
N GLU A 278 25.35 27.02 -15.37
CA GLU A 278 24.54 27.07 -14.17
C GLU A 278 23.48 25.94 -14.17
N LEU A 279 22.80 25.72 -15.29
CA LEU A 279 21.86 24.64 -15.47
C LEU A 279 22.51 23.26 -15.20
N ARG A 280 23.68 23.00 -15.82
CA ARG A 280 24.44 21.76 -15.59
C ARG A 280 24.83 21.60 -14.12
N ALA A 281 25.36 22.64 -13.49
CA ALA A 281 25.77 22.60 -12.09
C ALA A 281 24.58 22.34 -11.15
N SER A 282 23.39 22.86 -11.46
CA SER A 282 22.16 22.58 -10.71
C SER A 282 21.75 21.12 -10.85
N LEU A 283 21.68 20.61 -12.09
CA LEU A 283 21.32 19.21 -12.37
C LEU A 283 22.31 18.23 -11.74
N GLU A 284 23.61 18.52 -11.80
CA GLU A 284 24.64 17.71 -11.10
C GLU A 284 24.45 17.72 -9.59
N THR A 285 24.11 18.88 -9.01
CA THR A 285 23.88 19.00 -7.56
C THR A 285 22.62 18.24 -7.16
N GLU A 286 21.54 18.40 -7.89
CA GLU A 286 20.28 17.69 -7.67
C GLU A 286 20.47 16.16 -7.77
N GLY A 287 21.10 15.68 -8.84
CA GLY A 287 21.39 14.25 -9.02
C GLY A 287 22.29 13.67 -7.93
N GLN A 288 23.28 14.44 -7.46
CA GLN A 288 24.12 14.01 -6.32
C GLN A 288 23.33 13.98 -5.00
N GLU A 289 22.43 14.94 -4.77
CA GLU A 289 21.57 14.96 -3.59
C GLU A 289 20.54 13.84 -3.62
N GLU A 290 19.95 13.56 -4.79
CA GLU A 290 19.05 12.43 -4.98
C GLU A 290 19.75 11.09 -4.72
N ALA A 291 20.92 10.86 -5.27
CA ALA A 291 21.70 9.65 -5.05
C ALA A 291 22.06 9.46 -3.56
N LYS A 292 22.44 10.53 -2.87
CA LYS A 292 22.70 10.52 -1.42
C LYS A 292 21.42 10.22 -0.62
N ALA A 293 20.29 10.83 -0.99
CA ALA A 293 19.02 10.61 -0.35
C ALA A 293 18.53 9.17 -0.56
N ALA A 294 18.67 8.64 -1.78
CA ALA A 294 18.35 7.25 -2.10
C ALA A 294 19.19 6.27 -1.29
N THR A 295 20.53 6.48 -1.23
CA THR A 295 21.42 5.67 -0.39
C THR A 295 21.02 5.75 1.08
N LYS A 296 20.70 6.96 1.60
CA LYS A 296 20.24 7.12 2.98
C LYS A 296 18.94 6.36 3.25
N ASN A 297 18.02 6.37 2.29
CA ASN A 297 16.76 5.62 2.39
C ASN A 297 17.00 4.10 2.39
N ASN A 298 17.93 3.61 1.56
CA ASN A 298 18.31 2.20 1.54
C ASN A 298 18.92 1.76 2.87
N ILE A 299 19.80 2.59 3.46
CA ILE A 299 20.36 2.36 4.79
C ILE A 299 19.24 2.33 5.84
N ALA A 300 18.31 3.27 5.81
CA ALA A 300 17.18 3.32 6.74
C ALA A 300 16.28 2.08 6.61
N ALA A 301 16.04 1.59 5.40
CA ALA A 301 15.30 0.36 5.16
C ALA A 301 16.03 -0.87 5.72
N ALA A 302 17.34 -0.97 5.51
CA ALA A 302 18.18 -2.03 6.07
C ALA A 302 18.20 -2.02 7.61
N ILE A 303 18.26 -0.83 8.25
CA ILE A 303 18.13 -0.69 9.69
C ILE A 303 16.76 -1.17 10.17
N ARG A 304 15.67 -0.78 9.49
CA ARG A 304 14.31 -1.23 9.82
C ARG A 304 14.17 -2.74 9.72
N LYS A 305 14.80 -3.37 8.72
CA LYS A 305 14.82 -4.83 8.56
C LYS A 305 15.59 -5.50 9.70
N ALA A 306 16.79 -5.01 10.01
CA ALA A 306 17.66 -5.58 11.03
C ALA A 306 17.18 -5.39 12.47
N ILE A 307 16.46 -4.30 12.78
CA ILE A 307 16.01 -4.01 14.15
C ILE A 307 14.91 -5.01 14.61
N VAL A 308 14.22 -5.66 13.68
CA VAL A 308 13.19 -6.67 13.98
C VAL A 308 13.78 -7.87 14.74
N ASP A 309 15.02 -8.25 14.46
CA ASP A 309 15.69 -9.34 15.14
C ASP A 309 16.13 -8.98 16.57
N CYS A 310 16.13 -7.70 16.89
CA CYS A 310 16.54 -7.16 18.19
C CYS A 310 15.40 -7.02 19.20
N ILE A 311 14.14 -7.19 18.77
CA ILE A 311 12.96 -7.00 19.61
C ILE A 311 12.33 -8.31 20.05
N GLU A 312 12.05 -8.39 21.36
CA GLU A 312 11.22 -9.45 21.94
C GLU A 312 9.89 -8.84 22.40
N VAL A 313 8.81 -9.19 21.72
CA VAL A 313 7.47 -8.67 22.02
C VAL A 313 6.40 -9.66 21.58
N GLU A 314 5.35 -9.77 22.38
CA GLU A 314 4.15 -10.51 22.03
C GLU A 314 3.08 -9.54 21.53
N LEU A 315 2.79 -9.54 20.21
CA LEU A 315 1.83 -8.63 19.62
C LEU A 315 0.38 -9.09 19.87
N PRO A 316 -0.49 -8.22 20.40
CA PRO A 316 -1.91 -8.52 20.48
C PRO A 316 -2.55 -8.48 19.11
N LYS A 317 -3.49 -9.38 18.86
CA LYS A 317 -4.18 -9.49 17.57
C LYS A 317 -4.81 -8.17 17.11
N THR A 318 -5.35 -7.40 18.05
CA THR A 318 -5.98 -6.11 17.77
C THR A 318 -5.04 -5.10 17.11
N LEU A 319 -3.76 -5.06 17.51
CA LEU A 319 -2.79 -4.17 16.87
C LEU A 319 -2.49 -4.61 15.45
N VAL A 320 -2.27 -5.91 15.25
CA VAL A 320 -2.02 -6.47 13.91
C VAL A 320 -3.21 -6.21 12.99
N ASP A 321 -4.44 -6.45 13.45
CA ASP A 321 -5.64 -6.23 12.66
C ASP A 321 -5.84 -4.73 12.32
N ARG A 322 -5.50 -3.81 13.23
CA ARG A 322 -5.50 -2.36 12.97
C ARG A 322 -4.46 -1.94 11.94
N GLU A 323 -3.26 -2.49 12.04
CA GLU A 323 -2.20 -2.21 11.06
C GLU A 323 -2.60 -2.68 9.66
N ILE A 324 -3.17 -3.88 9.55
CA ILE A 324 -3.73 -4.37 8.29
C ILE A 324 -4.79 -3.39 7.74
N GLU A 325 -5.70 -2.89 8.58
CA GLU A 325 -6.73 -1.93 8.15
C GLU A 325 -6.12 -0.60 7.67
N MET A 326 -5.07 -0.13 8.32
CA MET A 326 -4.34 1.07 7.88
C MET A 326 -3.66 0.84 6.53
N MET A 327 -2.95 -0.27 6.35
CA MET A 327 -2.29 -0.64 5.09
C MET A 327 -3.31 -0.75 3.94
N LEU A 328 -4.42 -1.45 4.16
CA LEU A 328 -5.48 -1.58 3.16
C LEU A 328 -6.11 -0.23 2.80
N THR A 329 -6.29 0.65 3.79
CA THR A 329 -6.82 2.00 3.55
C THR A 329 -5.85 2.83 2.72
N GLN A 330 -4.55 2.77 3.02
CA GLN A 330 -3.51 3.47 2.27
C GLN A 330 -3.44 2.98 0.81
N THR A 331 -3.44 1.67 0.61
CA THR A 331 -3.47 1.05 -0.74
C THR A 331 -4.74 1.44 -1.50
N ALA A 332 -5.90 1.47 -0.82
CA ALA A 332 -7.16 1.90 -1.42
C ALA A 332 -7.11 3.36 -1.90
N MET A 333 -6.51 4.26 -1.11
CA MET A 333 -6.32 5.66 -1.53
C MET A 333 -5.39 5.78 -2.73
N GLN A 334 -4.31 5.00 -2.77
CA GLN A 334 -3.38 4.98 -3.88
C GLN A 334 -4.04 4.45 -5.16
N LEU A 335 -4.78 3.35 -5.10
CA LEU A 335 -5.55 2.81 -6.23
C LEU A 335 -6.55 3.83 -6.76
N GLN A 336 -7.21 4.57 -5.88
CA GLN A 336 -8.15 5.62 -6.26
C GLN A 336 -7.47 6.78 -7.01
N GLN A 337 -6.24 7.14 -6.64
CA GLN A 337 -5.44 8.15 -7.37
C GLN A 337 -5.12 7.71 -8.80
N TYR A 338 -4.92 6.41 -9.03
CA TYR A 338 -4.75 5.82 -10.36
C TYR A 338 -6.07 5.57 -11.12
N GLY A 339 -7.22 5.98 -10.55
CA GLY A 339 -8.53 5.82 -11.17
C GLY A 339 -9.09 4.40 -11.13
N ILE A 340 -8.53 3.51 -10.32
CA ILE A 340 -8.97 2.13 -10.15
C ILE A 340 -10.13 2.08 -9.14
N ASP A 341 -11.23 1.40 -9.50
CA ASP A 341 -12.36 1.22 -8.58
C ASP A 341 -12.00 0.23 -7.45
N VAL A 342 -11.78 0.79 -6.26
CA VAL A 342 -11.42 0.06 -5.04
C VAL A 342 -12.41 -1.07 -4.72
N ARG A 343 -13.70 -0.95 -5.09
CA ARG A 343 -14.73 -1.97 -4.84
C ARG A 343 -14.54 -3.25 -5.66
N GLN A 344 -13.83 -3.16 -6.78
CA GLN A 344 -13.50 -4.33 -7.61
C GLN A 344 -12.38 -5.13 -6.97
N VAL A 345 -11.42 -4.46 -6.31
CA VAL A 345 -10.29 -5.08 -5.63
C VAL A 345 -10.69 -5.57 -4.24
N TYR A 346 -11.37 -4.73 -3.45
CA TYR A 346 -11.80 -5.05 -2.08
C TYR A 346 -13.29 -5.37 -2.02
N ASN A 347 -13.63 -6.63 -2.27
CA ASN A 347 -14.98 -7.15 -2.14
C ASN A 347 -15.07 -8.16 -0.97
N GLU A 348 -16.30 -8.56 -0.59
CA GLU A 348 -16.54 -9.50 0.51
C GLU A 348 -15.85 -10.86 0.32
N GLN A 349 -15.54 -11.26 -0.90
CA GLN A 349 -14.91 -12.54 -1.22
C GLN A 349 -13.38 -12.47 -1.09
N ASN A 350 -12.76 -11.35 -1.52
CA ASN A 350 -11.31 -11.19 -1.56
C ASN A 350 -10.74 -10.62 -0.25
N LEU A 351 -11.50 -9.79 0.45
CA LEU A 351 -11.02 -9.07 1.64
C LEU A 351 -10.43 -9.99 2.73
N PRO A 352 -11.01 -11.16 3.06
CA PRO A 352 -10.42 -12.05 4.04
C PRO A 352 -9.05 -12.60 3.63
N GLN A 353 -8.88 -12.96 2.34
CA GLN A 353 -7.63 -13.47 1.79
C GLN A 353 -6.55 -12.38 1.77
N ILE A 354 -6.92 -11.17 1.34
CA ILE A 354 -6.00 -10.02 1.34
C ILE A 354 -5.53 -9.72 2.76
N ARG A 355 -6.42 -9.73 3.76
CA ARG A 355 -6.07 -9.54 5.17
C ARG A 355 -5.06 -10.58 5.68
N GLU A 356 -5.28 -11.86 5.37
CA GLU A 356 -4.34 -12.91 5.78
C GLU A 356 -2.99 -12.77 5.07
N ARG A 357 -2.98 -12.43 3.79
CA ARG A 357 -1.75 -12.19 3.03
C ARG A 357 -0.97 -10.97 3.54
N SER A 358 -1.65 -9.92 3.98
CA SER A 358 -1.01 -8.71 4.54
C SER A 358 -0.57 -8.86 6.00
N ARG A 359 -0.95 -9.94 6.68
CA ARG A 359 -0.64 -10.15 8.10
C ARG A 359 0.86 -10.22 8.42
N PRO A 360 1.70 -10.95 7.66
CA PRO A 360 3.14 -10.97 7.91
C PRO A 360 3.78 -9.59 7.80
N GLU A 361 3.45 -8.85 6.74
CA GLU A 361 3.96 -7.49 6.50
C GLU A 361 3.54 -6.53 7.61
N ALA A 362 2.25 -6.53 7.99
CA ALA A 362 1.73 -5.73 9.10
C ALA A 362 2.42 -6.07 10.43
N THR A 363 2.71 -7.34 10.66
CA THR A 363 3.44 -7.79 11.87
C THR A 363 4.87 -7.25 11.87
N THR A 364 5.58 -7.37 10.76
CA THR A 364 6.95 -6.85 10.61
C THR A 364 6.99 -5.33 10.81
N LYS A 365 6.07 -4.59 10.20
CA LYS A 365 5.98 -3.13 10.36
C LYS A 365 5.72 -2.73 11.80
N LEU A 366 4.81 -3.40 12.52
CA LEU A 366 4.58 -3.16 13.94
C LEU A 366 5.81 -3.45 14.80
N LEU A 367 6.55 -4.53 14.51
CA LEU A 367 7.79 -4.84 15.20
C LEU A 367 8.85 -3.75 15.00
N GLN A 368 8.98 -3.25 13.77
CA GLN A 368 9.88 -2.14 13.44
C GLN A 368 9.52 -0.88 14.22
N ASP A 369 8.26 -0.48 14.21
CA ASP A 369 7.80 0.75 14.87
C ASP A 369 7.93 0.65 16.40
N LEU A 370 7.60 -0.50 16.99
CA LEU A 370 7.77 -0.73 18.41
C LEU A 370 9.25 -0.76 18.84
N ALA A 371 10.11 -1.39 18.02
CA ALA A 371 11.55 -1.43 18.29
C ALA A 371 12.16 -0.03 18.26
N LEU A 372 11.86 0.76 17.23
CA LEU A 372 12.35 2.13 17.10
C LEU A 372 11.87 3.03 18.24
N ARG A 373 10.58 2.93 18.62
CA ARG A 373 10.04 3.67 19.77
C ARG A 373 10.72 3.29 21.09
N GLU A 374 11.02 2.01 21.29
CA GLU A 374 11.67 1.55 22.51
C GLU A 374 13.14 1.99 22.56
N VAL A 375 13.86 1.94 21.42
CA VAL A 375 15.22 2.50 21.31
C VAL A 375 15.20 4.00 21.59
N ALA A 376 14.24 4.76 21.02
CA ALA A 376 14.12 6.19 21.29
C ALA A 376 13.96 6.50 22.78
N LYS A 377 13.17 5.70 23.51
CA LYS A 377 13.00 5.84 24.97
C LYS A 377 14.27 5.51 25.74
N LEU A 378 14.94 4.39 25.38
CA LEU A 378 16.17 3.93 26.05
C LEU A 378 17.30 4.95 25.90
N GLU A 379 17.44 5.53 24.71
CA GLU A 379 18.49 6.50 24.38
C GLU A 379 18.05 7.96 24.62
N SER A 380 16.83 8.17 25.13
CA SER A 380 16.27 9.50 25.41
C SER A 380 16.31 10.44 24.19
N ILE A 381 15.95 9.92 23.03
CA ILE A 381 15.87 10.68 21.78
C ILE A 381 14.59 11.51 21.80
N GLU A 382 14.74 12.82 21.93
CA GLU A 382 13.63 13.76 21.99
C GLU A 382 13.63 14.69 20.79
N VAL A 383 12.44 15.08 20.36
CA VAL A 383 12.20 16.10 19.33
C VAL A 383 11.98 17.43 20.04
N THR A 384 12.76 18.45 19.68
CA THR A 384 12.61 19.79 20.22
C THR A 384 11.37 20.50 19.65
N GLU A 385 10.86 21.50 20.36
CA GLU A 385 9.71 22.28 19.87
C GLU A 385 10.04 23.05 18.59
N ASP A 386 11.27 23.48 18.42
CA ASP A 386 11.72 24.22 17.23
C ASP A 386 11.68 23.30 15.98
N GLU A 387 12.24 22.10 16.05
CA GLU A 387 12.19 21.10 14.99
C GLU A 387 10.75 20.71 14.63
N LEU A 388 9.92 20.52 15.64
CA LEU A 388 8.51 20.20 15.46
C LEU A 388 7.79 21.32 14.70
N ASN A 389 7.99 22.58 15.11
CA ASN A 389 7.36 23.74 14.48
C ASN A 389 7.84 23.96 13.05
N GLU A 390 9.13 23.76 12.78
CA GLU A 390 9.70 23.83 11.43
C GLU A 390 9.05 22.79 10.51
N ARG A 391 9.00 21.54 10.94
CA ARG A 391 8.39 20.46 10.15
C ARG A 391 6.90 20.64 9.93
N VAL A 392 6.18 21.13 10.94
CA VAL A 392 4.75 21.50 10.83
C VAL A 392 4.54 22.61 9.80
N ALA A 393 5.44 23.60 9.75
CA ALA A 393 5.35 24.67 8.76
C ALA A 393 5.59 24.15 7.33
N GLU A 394 6.56 23.26 7.14
CA GLU A 394 6.82 22.60 5.84
C GLU A 394 5.62 21.78 5.35
N VAL A 395 5.08 20.91 6.24
CA VAL A 395 3.91 20.08 5.89
C VAL A 395 2.71 20.93 5.55
N LYS A 396 2.44 21.99 6.31
CA LYS A 396 1.35 22.93 6.02
C LYS A 396 1.53 23.70 4.71
N ALA A 397 2.76 24.02 4.33
CA ALA A 397 3.03 24.68 3.04
C ALA A 397 2.73 23.74 1.83
N GLN A 398 2.87 22.43 2.00
CA GLN A 398 2.57 21.44 0.98
C GLN A 398 1.08 21.09 0.89
N LEU A 399 0.34 21.23 1.98
CA LEU A 399 -1.10 20.94 2.04
C LEU A 399 -1.92 22.08 1.45
N LYS A 400 -2.62 21.83 0.35
CA LYS A 400 -3.45 22.85 -0.35
C LYS A 400 -4.76 23.19 0.34
N ASP A 401 -5.24 22.38 1.29
CA ASP A 401 -6.54 22.58 1.97
C ASP A 401 -6.45 22.15 3.45
N ASP A 402 -6.38 23.15 4.35
CA ASP A 402 -6.12 23.00 5.80
C ASP A 402 -7.38 22.68 6.62
N LYS A 403 -8.55 22.51 5.99
CA LYS A 403 -9.85 22.60 6.71
C LYS A 403 -10.33 21.32 7.39
N GLU A 404 -9.74 20.18 7.09
CA GLU A 404 -10.20 18.87 7.60
C GLU A 404 -9.20 18.15 8.50
N ILE A 405 -8.02 18.74 8.75
CA ILE A 405 -6.98 18.09 9.54
C ILE A 405 -7.07 18.56 10.99
N ASP A 406 -7.21 17.61 11.92
CA ASP A 406 -7.12 17.85 13.36
C ASP A 406 -5.70 18.28 13.72
N PRO A 407 -5.48 19.52 14.21
CA PRO A 407 -4.14 20.03 14.50
C PRO A 407 -3.39 19.22 15.56
N ASP A 408 -4.07 18.67 16.54
CA ASP A 408 -3.45 17.94 17.64
C ASP A 408 -2.95 16.57 17.13
N ARG A 409 -3.72 15.90 16.28
CA ARG A 409 -3.31 14.66 15.62
C ARG A 409 -2.16 14.86 14.65
N LEU A 410 -2.16 15.97 13.91
CA LEU A 410 -1.05 16.31 13.01
C LEU A 410 0.25 16.52 13.80
N LEU A 411 0.20 17.21 14.91
CA LEU A 411 1.35 17.43 15.78
C LEU A 411 1.90 16.12 16.36
N GLU A 412 1.01 15.22 16.79
CA GLU A 412 1.39 13.92 17.32
C GLU A 412 2.03 13.05 16.23
N TYR A 413 1.44 13.02 15.06
CA TYR A 413 1.98 12.29 13.90
C TYR A 413 3.38 12.79 13.49
N ILE A 414 3.56 14.12 13.36
CA ILE A 414 4.85 14.71 13.00
C ILE A 414 5.90 14.45 14.07
N ARG A 415 5.52 14.51 15.35
CA ARG A 415 6.44 14.20 16.45
C ARG A 415 6.91 12.74 16.41
N ASP A 416 6.00 11.81 16.17
CA ASP A 416 6.31 10.39 16.04
C ASP A 416 7.22 10.12 14.85
N ASP A 417 6.94 10.75 13.70
CA ASP A 417 7.76 10.64 12.48
C ASP A 417 9.18 11.17 12.71
N LEU A 418 9.32 12.39 13.26
CA LEU A 418 10.62 12.96 13.59
C LEU A 418 11.40 12.13 14.63
N THR A 419 10.70 11.58 15.64
CA THR A 419 11.34 10.71 16.63
C THR A 419 11.88 9.45 15.96
N THR A 420 11.10 8.84 15.07
CA THR A 420 11.48 7.67 14.31
C THR A 420 12.69 7.96 13.43
N GLN A 421 12.67 9.08 12.71
CA GLN A 421 13.78 9.49 11.83
C GLN A 421 15.06 9.74 12.61
N LYS A 422 15.00 10.47 13.72
CA LYS A 422 16.17 10.68 14.61
C LYS A 422 16.71 9.38 15.20
N THR A 423 15.83 8.43 15.50
CA THR A 423 16.23 7.12 16.01
C THR A 423 16.97 6.32 14.94
N ILE A 424 16.50 6.36 13.69
CA ILE A 424 17.19 5.73 12.57
C ILE A 424 18.55 6.39 12.33
N ASP A 425 18.61 7.74 12.33
CA ASP A 425 19.88 8.48 12.18
C ASP A 425 20.87 8.12 13.32
N TRP A 426 20.40 8.01 14.56
CA TRP A 426 21.22 7.55 15.70
C TRP A 426 21.71 6.11 15.52
N LEU A 427 20.83 5.20 15.07
CA LEU A 427 21.21 3.81 14.79
C LEU A 427 22.21 3.73 13.65
N GLN A 428 22.05 4.53 12.60
CA GLN A 428 22.98 4.63 11.49
C GLN A 428 24.40 5.04 11.94
N GLU A 429 24.51 5.99 12.88
CA GLU A 429 25.81 6.40 13.43
C GLU A 429 26.53 5.30 14.22
N LYS A 430 25.78 4.34 14.78
CA LYS A 430 26.30 3.25 15.60
C LYS A 430 26.44 1.94 14.83
N ALA A 431 25.78 1.80 13.69
CA ALA A 431 25.80 0.60 12.87
C ALA A 431 27.11 0.43 12.11
N THR A 432 27.44 -0.81 11.81
CA THR A 432 28.46 -1.15 10.82
C THR A 432 27.77 -1.36 9.49
N ILE A 433 28.00 -0.45 8.55
CA ILE A 433 27.29 -0.43 7.27
C ILE A 433 28.23 -0.93 6.18
N GLU A 434 27.84 -1.98 5.48
CA GLU A 434 28.47 -2.45 4.24
C GLU A 434 27.62 -1.97 3.05
N LEU A 435 28.22 -1.12 2.21
CA LEU A 435 27.57 -0.63 1.01
C LEU A 435 27.92 -1.54 -0.16
N VAL A 436 26.88 -1.97 -0.90
CA VAL A 436 27.01 -2.79 -2.10
C VAL A 436 26.41 -2.03 -3.29
N PRO A 437 26.85 -2.33 -4.53
CA PRO A 437 26.29 -1.67 -5.71
C PRO A 437 24.78 -1.92 -5.87
N GLU A 438 24.09 -0.94 -6.44
CA GLU A 438 22.65 -1.00 -6.75
C GLU A 438 22.30 -2.26 -7.57
N GLY A 439 21.18 -2.90 -7.24
CA GLY A 439 20.69 -4.12 -7.87
C GLY A 439 21.40 -5.40 -7.42
N THR A 440 22.22 -5.35 -6.36
CA THR A 440 22.87 -6.55 -5.79
C THR A 440 21.91 -7.31 -4.88
N LEU A 441 21.23 -6.61 -3.97
CA LEU A 441 20.33 -7.21 -2.97
C LEU A 441 19.03 -7.69 -3.59
N THR A 442 18.49 -6.99 -4.59
CA THR A 442 17.29 -7.40 -5.33
C THR A 442 17.49 -8.73 -6.05
N LYS A 443 18.68 -8.98 -6.62
CA LYS A 443 19.00 -10.25 -7.26
C LYS A 443 19.14 -11.40 -6.27
N ASP A 444 19.65 -11.10 -5.08
CA ASP A 444 19.76 -12.11 -4.04
C ASP A 444 18.39 -12.46 -3.45
N GLU A 445 17.49 -11.47 -3.27
CA GLU A 445 16.11 -11.70 -2.82
C GLU A 445 15.28 -12.46 -3.87
N GLU A 446 15.41 -12.13 -5.17
CA GLU A 446 14.75 -12.88 -6.26
C GLU A 446 15.26 -14.32 -6.36
N ALA A 447 16.54 -14.55 -6.07
CA ALA A 447 17.11 -15.90 -6.06
C ALA A 447 16.60 -16.71 -4.85
N GLU A 448 16.53 -16.11 -3.65
CA GLU A 448 15.98 -16.75 -2.45
C GLU A 448 14.47 -17.04 -2.59
N GLU A 449 13.68 -16.15 -3.21
CA GLU A 449 12.26 -16.40 -3.50
C GLU A 449 12.07 -17.52 -4.53
N ALA A 450 12.95 -17.61 -5.53
CA ALA A 450 12.92 -18.69 -6.53
C ALA A 450 13.26 -20.04 -5.91
N GLU A 451 14.30 -20.10 -5.05
CA GLU A 451 14.65 -21.33 -4.31
C GLU A 451 13.54 -21.75 -3.34
N ALA A 452 12.91 -20.79 -2.62
CA ALA A 452 11.81 -21.08 -1.71
C ALA A 452 10.55 -21.57 -2.43
N THR A 453 10.29 -21.10 -3.65
CA THR A 453 9.18 -21.60 -4.49
C THR A 453 9.46 -22.99 -5.04
N GLU A 454 10.69 -23.28 -5.46
CA GLU A 454 11.09 -24.64 -5.89
C GLU A 454 11.02 -25.65 -4.73
N GLU A 455 11.49 -25.29 -3.52
CA GLU A 455 11.36 -26.14 -2.34
C GLU A 455 9.91 -26.39 -1.92
N ALA A 456 9.01 -25.39 -2.07
CA ALA A 456 7.59 -25.53 -1.78
C ALA A 456 6.90 -26.45 -2.81
N GLU A 457 7.21 -26.33 -4.09
CA GLU A 457 6.69 -27.21 -5.14
C GLU A 457 7.21 -28.65 -5.00
N GLU A 458 8.48 -28.85 -4.62
CA GLU A 458 9.02 -30.19 -4.32
C GLU A 458 8.36 -30.82 -3.08
N ALA A 459 8.08 -30.02 -2.02
CA ALA A 459 7.40 -30.51 -0.82
C ALA A 459 5.95 -30.93 -1.13
N GLU A 460 5.23 -30.15 -1.95
CA GLU A 460 3.86 -30.47 -2.38
C GLU A 460 3.83 -31.70 -3.30
N ALA A 461 4.83 -31.85 -4.16
CA ALA A 461 4.98 -33.04 -5.03
C ALA A 461 5.29 -34.32 -4.21
N VAL A 462 6.07 -34.21 -3.13
CA VAL A 462 6.37 -35.34 -2.23
C VAL A 462 5.14 -35.74 -1.43
N GLU A 463 4.35 -34.78 -0.94
CA GLU A 463 3.11 -35.04 -0.19
C GLU A 463 2.02 -35.66 -1.10
N ALA A 464 1.93 -35.19 -2.35
CA ALA A 464 1.04 -35.79 -3.36
C ALA A 464 1.48 -37.20 -3.78
N ALA A 465 2.78 -37.51 -3.76
CA ALA A 465 3.30 -38.84 -4.07
C ALA A 465 3.06 -39.84 -2.92
N ASP A 466 3.15 -39.40 -1.67
CA ASP A 466 2.89 -40.24 -0.48
C ASP A 466 1.40 -40.54 -0.32
N ALA A 467 0.51 -39.59 -0.67
CA ALA A 467 -0.95 -39.78 -0.66
C ALA A 467 -1.44 -40.80 -1.72
N THR A 468 -0.64 -41.08 -2.77
CA THR A 468 -1.01 -42.05 -3.81
C THR A 468 -0.57 -43.49 -3.49
N VAL A 469 0.30 -43.68 -2.50
CA VAL A 469 0.80 -45.02 -2.10
C VAL A 469 -0.15 -45.76 -1.16
N ASP A 470 -1.00 -45.04 -0.41
CA ASP A 470 -1.91 -45.64 0.61
C ASP A 470 -3.26 -46.13 0.02
N VAL A 471 -3.55 -45.92 -1.26
CA VAL A 471 -4.81 -46.38 -1.91
C VAL A 471 -4.69 -47.73 -2.64
N THR A 472 -3.51 -48.33 -2.68
CA THR A 472 -3.27 -49.63 -3.43
C THR A 472 -3.06 -50.84 -2.51
N ALA A 473 -3.33 -50.73 -1.20
CA ALA A 473 -3.19 -51.84 -0.26
C ALA A 473 -4.50 -52.16 0.47
N GLU A 474 -5.62 -52.40 -0.25
CA GLU A 474 -6.77 -53.21 0.22
C GLU A 474 -7.37 -54.06 -0.88
#